data_15d5d440800a9066cae4706a1e1771f9
#
_entry.id   15d5d440800a9066cae4706a1e1771f9
#
_cell.length_a   1.000
_cell.length_b   1.000
_cell.length_c   1.000
_cell.angle_alpha   90.00
_cell.angle_beta   90.00
_cell.angle_gamma   90.00
#
_symmetry.space_group_name_H-M   'P 1'
#
loop_
_entity.id
_entity.type
_entity.pdbx_description
1 polymer ?
#
loop_
_entity_poly.entity_id
_entity_poly.type
_entity_poly.pdbx_seq_one_letter_code
_entity_poly.pdbx_strand_id
1 'polypeptide(L)'
;MSTQQLPPDLARAGRALAQVSRETVASATGFTVEQLRQFELSEVSITADENLALRRALEHYGVEFFPDDEHGGYGVRRKFGVTSSARVENWEDEGGMPGEDDI
;
A
#
# COMPACT_ATOMS: atom_id res chain seq x y z
N MET A 1 -6.21 -10.24 -19.75
CA MET A 1 -6.90 -9.43 -18.94
C MET A 1 -6.09 -8.33 -18.41
N SER A 2 -6.60 -7.24 -18.42
CA SER A 2 -5.83 -6.12 -17.95
C SER A 2 -5.82 -6.09 -16.46
N THR A 3 -4.82 -5.44 -15.92
CA THR A 3 -4.73 -5.22 -14.52
C THR A 3 -5.82 -4.24 -14.12
N GLN A 4 -6.50 -4.58 -13.06
CA GLN A 4 -7.52 -3.71 -12.55
C GLN A 4 -6.89 -2.45 -11.98
N GLN A 5 -7.45 -1.31 -12.29
CA GLN A 5 -6.91 -0.07 -11.76
C GLN A 5 -7.27 0.09 -10.31
N LEU A 6 -6.43 0.81 -9.61
CA LEU A 6 -6.60 1.04 -8.19
C LEU A 6 -7.64 2.15 -8.00
N PRO A 7 -8.77 1.87 -7.36
CA PRO A 7 -9.73 2.94 -7.10
C PRO A 7 -9.29 3.81 -5.93
N PRO A 8 -9.88 4.99 -5.80
CA PRO A 8 -9.46 5.93 -4.75
C PRO A 8 -9.55 5.39 -3.33
N ASP A 9 -10.62 4.66 -3.01
CA ASP A 9 -10.78 4.13 -1.66
C ASP A 9 -9.73 3.08 -1.35
N LEU A 10 -9.36 2.29 -2.35
CA LEU A 10 -8.35 1.27 -2.16
C LEU A 10 -6.96 1.92 -2.01
N ALA A 11 -6.74 3.02 -2.71
CA ALA A 11 -5.49 3.76 -2.55
C ALA A 11 -5.35 4.30 -1.13
N ARG A 12 -6.44 4.85 -0.58
CA ARG A 12 -6.42 5.33 0.80
C ARG A 12 -6.17 4.19 1.77
N ALA A 13 -6.85 3.07 1.58
CA ALA A 13 -6.69 1.91 2.45
C ALA A 13 -5.27 1.37 2.38
N GLY A 14 -4.71 1.31 1.18
CA GLY A 14 -3.34 0.84 1.00
C GLY A 14 -2.35 1.73 1.71
N ARG A 15 -2.53 3.03 1.59
CA ARG A 15 -1.63 3.97 2.26
C ARG A 15 -1.74 3.84 3.78
N ALA A 16 -2.96 3.69 4.28
CA ALA A 16 -3.17 3.52 5.71
C ALA A 16 -2.51 2.25 6.23
N LEU A 17 -2.66 1.15 5.51
CA LEU A 17 -2.05 -0.10 5.94
C LEU A 17 -0.54 -0.07 5.83
N ALA A 18 -0.01 0.60 4.81
CA ALA A 18 1.42 0.75 4.65
C ALA A 18 1.98 1.75 5.66
N GLN A 19 1.12 2.57 6.26
CA GLN A 19 1.51 3.56 7.25
C GLN A 19 2.48 4.59 6.67
N VAL A 20 2.18 5.06 5.48
CA VAL A 20 2.99 6.08 4.84
C VAL A 20 2.14 7.31 4.58
N SER A 21 2.77 8.45 4.60
CA SER A 21 2.08 9.71 4.39
C SER A 21 1.88 9.95 2.90
N ARG A 22 0.98 10.88 2.58
CA ARG A 22 0.83 11.31 1.20
C ARG A 22 2.12 11.89 0.65
N GLU A 23 2.86 12.60 1.48
CA GLU A 23 4.14 13.17 1.04
C GLU A 23 5.11 12.08 0.59
N THR A 24 5.18 11.00 1.34
CA THR A 24 6.04 9.90 0.99
C THR A 24 5.63 9.27 -0.34
N VAL A 25 4.34 9.02 -0.51
CA VAL A 25 3.86 8.40 -1.72
C VAL A 25 4.00 9.35 -2.91
N ALA A 26 3.71 10.63 -2.71
CA ALA A 26 3.86 11.61 -3.78
C ALA A 26 5.29 11.67 -4.25
N SER A 27 6.23 11.67 -3.31
CA SER A 27 7.64 11.70 -3.66
C SER A 27 8.05 10.46 -4.46
N ALA A 28 7.50 9.32 -4.14
CA ALA A 28 7.86 8.08 -4.83
C ALA A 28 7.25 7.98 -6.22
N THR A 29 6.16 8.69 -6.47
CA THR A 29 5.43 8.55 -7.72
C THR A 29 5.60 9.73 -8.67
N GLY A 30 6.11 10.84 -8.17
CA GLY A 30 6.17 12.06 -8.96
C GLY A 30 4.89 12.89 -8.90
N PHE A 31 3.90 12.47 -8.15
CA PHE A 31 2.70 13.26 -7.96
C PHE A 31 2.98 14.42 -7.04
N THR A 32 2.17 15.46 -7.12
CA THR A 32 2.14 16.44 -6.04
C THR A 32 1.27 15.86 -4.93
N VAL A 33 1.46 16.36 -3.73
CA VAL A 33 0.64 15.92 -2.60
C VAL A 33 -0.83 16.25 -2.87
N GLU A 34 -1.08 17.42 -3.46
CA GLU A 34 -2.44 17.82 -3.74
C GLU A 34 -3.10 16.91 -4.79
N GLN A 35 -2.37 16.53 -5.82
CA GLN A 35 -2.91 15.62 -6.82
C GLN A 35 -3.30 14.30 -6.19
N LEU A 36 -2.45 13.78 -5.33
CA LEU A 36 -2.74 12.52 -4.65
C LEU A 36 -3.95 12.67 -3.75
N ARG A 37 -4.04 13.77 -3.00
CA ARG A 37 -5.18 14.01 -2.14
C ARG A 37 -6.47 14.06 -2.94
N GLN A 38 -6.45 14.78 -4.06
CA GLN A 38 -7.64 14.91 -4.89
C GLN A 38 -8.07 13.56 -5.47
N PHE A 39 -7.09 12.75 -5.87
CA PHE A 39 -7.43 11.42 -6.36
C PHE A 39 -8.04 10.56 -5.26
N GLU A 40 -7.43 10.58 -4.09
CA GLU A 40 -7.92 9.76 -2.98
C GLU A 40 -9.33 10.15 -2.54
N LEU A 41 -9.69 11.42 -2.76
CA LEU A 41 -11.02 11.90 -2.40
C LEU A 41 -11.98 11.84 -3.58
N SER A 42 -11.57 11.23 -4.66
CA SER A 42 -12.40 11.04 -5.85
C SER A 42 -12.73 12.37 -6.55
N GLU A 43 -11.86 13.36 -6.39
CA GLU A 43 -12.09 14.65 -7.02
C GLU A 43 -11.49 14.75 -8.41
N VAL A 44 -10.48 13.97 -8.70
CA VAL A 44 -9.85 13.94 -10.03
C VAL A 44 -9.55 12.52 -10.42
N SER A 45 -9.39 12.31 -11.71
CA SER A 45 -8.93 11.02 -12.24
C SER A 45 -7.44 11.09 -12.49
N ILE A 46 -6.81 9.95 -12.60
CA ILE A 46 -5.41 9.87 -13.00
C ILE A 46 -5.31 8.90 -14.18
N THR A 47 -4.23 8.98 -14.91
CA THR A 47 -4.05 8.11 -16.08
C THR A 47 -3.74 6.70 -15.63
N ALA A 48 -3.84 5.77 -16.57
CA ALA A 48 -3.50 4.37 -16.27
C ALA A 48 -2.05 4.24 -15.83
N ASP A 49 -1.15 4.99 -16.46
CA ASP A 49 0.25 4.93 -16.07
C ASP A 49 0.48 5.51 -14.68
N GLU A 50 -0.21 6.60 -14.36
CA GLU A 50 -0.13 7.17 -13.03
C GLU A 50 -0.70 6.22 -11.99
N ASN A 51 -1.78 5.56 -12.34
CA ASN A 51 -2.40 4.59 -11.45
C ASN A 51 -1.46 3.43 -11.17
N LEU A 52 -0.78 2.95 -12.19
CA LEU A 52 0.17 1.86 -12.03
C LEU A 52 1.36 2.29 -11.16
N ALA A 53 1.84 3.51 -11.35
CA ALA A 53 2.93 4.02 -10.54
C ALA A 53 2.51 4.10 -9.06
N LEU A 54 1.28 4.54 -8.81
CA LEU A 54 0.75 4.62 -7.46
C LEU A 54 0.66 3.23 -6.83
N ARG A 55 0.12 2.29 -7.57
CA ARG A 55 0.00 0.92 -7.08
C ARG A 55 1.36 0.34 -6.73
N ARG A 56 2.33 0.52 -7.63
CA ARG A 56 3.66 -0.04 -7.39
C ARG A 56 4.34 0.59 -6.19
N ALA A 57 4.14 1.89 -5.99
CA ALA A 57 4.71 2.56 -4.83
C ALA A 57 4.13 1.98 -3.55
N LEU A 58 2.82 1.79 -3.50
CA LEU A 58 2.19 1.25 -2.31
C LEU A 58 2.62 -0.19 -2.07
N GLU A 59 2.73 -0.98 -3.13
CA GLU A 59 3.22 -2.35 -2.99
C GLU A 59 4.64 -2.38 -2.46
N HIS A 60 5.44 -1.44 -2.90
CA HIS A 60 6.81 -1.33 -2.40
C HIS A 60 6.84 -1.05 -0.89
N TYR A 61 5.85 -0.32 -0.41
CA TYR A 61 5.78 -0.01 1.02
C TYR A 61 5.10 -1.09 1.83
N GLY A 62 4.80 -2.23 1.22
CA GLY A 62 4.47 -3.40 2.01
C GLY A 62 3.03 -3.84 2.00
N VAL A 63 2.26 -3.46 1.00
CA VAL A 63 0.89 -3.95 0.89
C VAL A 63 0.71 -4.67 -0.42
N GLU A 64 -0.31 -5.49 -0.50
CA GLU A 64 -0.65 -6.17 -1.73
C GLU A 64 -2.13 -6.01 -1.98
N PHE A 65 -2.47 -5.79 -3.24
CA PHE A 65 -3.85 -5.56 -3.66
C PHE A 65 -4.39 -6.79 -4.36
N PHE A 66 -5.67 -7.03 -4.19
CA PHE A 66 -6.31 -8.14 -4.91
C PHE A 66 -7.64 -7.65 -5.47
N PRO A 67 -8.04 -8.20 -6.62
CA PRO A 67 -9.26 -7.77 -7.28
C PRO A 67 -10.48 -8.41 -6.64
N ASP A 68 -11.66 -7.92 -6.98
CA ASP A 68 -12.86 -8.62 -6.56
C ASP A 68 -12.96 -9.94 -7.33
N ASP A 69 -13.61 -10.88 -6.70
CA ASP A 69 -13.79 -12.20 -7.29
C ASP A 69 -15.12 -12.74 -6.79
N GLU A 70 -15.34 -14.04 -7.00
CA GLU A 70 -16.62 -14.64 -6.66
C GLU A 70 -16.87 -14.68 -5.18
N HIS A 71 -15.86 -14.43 -4.36
CA HIS A 71 -16.01 -14.49 -2.91
C HIS A 71 -16.17 -13.13 -2.26
N GLY A 72 -15.94 -12.06 -2.99
CA GLY A 72 -16.08 -10.74 -2.41
C GLY A 72 -15.46 -9.66 -3.26
N GLY A 73 -15.45 -8.46 -2.74
CA GLY A 73 -14.93 -7.31 -3.43
C GLY A 73 -13.41 -7.21 -3.36
N TYR A 74 -12.89 -6.21 -4.04
CA TYR A 74 -11.45 -5.98 -4.04
C TYR A 74 -10.98 -5.60 -2.65
N GLY A 75 -9.67 -5.70 -2.43
CA GLY A 75 -9.13 -5.36 -1.13
C GLY A 75 -7.64 -5.18 -1.15
N VAL A 76 -7.13 -4.92 0.03
CA VAL A 76 -5.70 -4.73 0.23
C VAL A 76 -5.34 -5.33 1.59
N ARG A 77 -4.12 -5.86 1.70
CA ARG A 77 -3.64 -6.37 2.97
C ARG A 77 -2.15 -6.11 3.05
N ARG A 78 -1.62 -6.19 4.26
CA ARG A 78 -0.17 -6.09 4.42
C ARG A 78 0.45 -7.34 3.82
N LYS A 79 1.59 -7.14 3.19
CA LYS A 79 2.29 -8.22 2.54
C LYS A 79 2.75 -9.26 3.55
N PHE A 80 3.13 -8.79 4.73
CA PHE A 80 3.59 -9.66 5.80
C PHE A 80 2.69 -9.49 6.99
N GLY A 81 2.44 -10.57 7.70
CA GLY A 81 1.68 -10.48 8.93
C GLY A 81 2.41 -9.65 9.96
N VAL A 82 1.67 -9.24 10.98
CA VAL A 82 2.23 -8.36 12.01
C VAL A 82 3.45 -8.99 12.65
N THR A 83 3.38 -10.26 12.96
CA THR A 83 4.48 -10.95 13.60
C THR A 83 5.72 -10.97 12.72
N SER A 84 5.53 -11.24 11.44
CA SER A 84 6.66 -11.26 10.51
C SER A 84 7.30 -9.90 10.36
N SER A 85 6.48 -8.86 10.28
CA SER A 85 7.01 -7.51 10.15
C SER A 85 7.80 -7.12 11.38
N ALA A 86 7.25 -7.41 12.54
CA ALA A 86 7.94 -7.09 13.78
C ALA A 86 9.25 -7.84 13.89
N ARG A 87 9.25 -9.08 13.45
CA ARG A 87 10.45 -9.88 13.55
C ARG A 87 11.54 -9.36 12.66
N VAL A 88 11.18 -8.90 11.47
CA VAL A 88 12.18 -8.34 10.57
C VAL A 88 12.81 -7.11 11.18
N GLU A 89 12.03 -6.25 11.74
CA GLU A 89 12.56 -5.05 12.36
C GLU A 89 13.42 -5.37 13.56
N ASN A 90 12.96 -6.28 14.36
CA ASN A 90 13.71 -6.61 15.55
C ASN A 90 14.99 -7.33 15.25
N TRP A 91 14.98 -8.08 14.17
CA TRP A 91 16.18 -8.79 13.80
C TRP A 91 17.33 -7.84 13.59
N GLU A 92 17.05 -6.71 13.01
CA GLU A 92 18.12 -5.76 12.84
C GLU A 92 18.59 -5.20 14.13
N ASP A 93 17.71 -5.05 15.08
CA ASP A 93 18.09 -4.46 16.32
C ASP A 93 18.88 -5.34 17.14
N GLU A 94 18.64 -6.58 17.16
CA GLU A 94 19.26 -7.36 18.07
C GLU A 94 19.33 -8.65 17.75
N GLY A 95 19.11 -8.87 16.69
CA GLY A 95 19.20 -10.11 16.41
C GLY A 95 18.33 -10.84 17.24
N GLY A 96 17.44 -10.59 17.54
CA GLY A 96 16.73 -11.38 18.15
C GLY A 96 15.81 -11.65 18.88
N MET A 97 15.55 -11.45 19.17
CA MET A 97 14.75 -11.74 19.86
C MET A 97 13.89 -12.48 19.55
N PRO A 98 13.70 -13.21 19.59
CA PRO A 98 13.02 -13.99 19.15
C PRO A 98 11.81 -14.10 19.41
N GLY A 99 11.54 -14.32 19.42
CA GLY A 99 10.76 -14.54 19.37
C GLY A 99 9.83 -14.47 19.80
N GLU A 100 9.85 -14.38 20.20
CA GLU A 100 9.06 -14.34 20.58
C GLU A 100 8.29 -13.75 20.15
N ASP A 101 8.23 -13.61 19.96
CA ASP A 101 7.53 -13.09 19.53
C ASP A 101 6.81 -13.58 18.81
N ASP A 102 6.38 -14.28 18.82
CA ASP A 102 5.75 -14.57 18.10
C ASP A 102 4.85 -14.71 17.98
N ILE A 103 4.44 -14.66 18.07
CA ILE A 103 3.77 -14.62 17.91
C ILE A 103 3.19 -14.50 17.44
#